data_505d07b3527b3ecfaa22fa8243d75b9e
#
_entry.id   505d07b3527b3ecfaa22fa8243d75b9e
#
_cell.length_a   1.000
_cell.length_b   1.000
_cell.length_c   1.000
_cell.angle_alpha   90.00
_cell.angle_beta   90.00
_cell.angle_gamma   90.00
#
_symmetry.space_group_name_H-M   'P 1'
#
loop_
_entity.id
_entity.type
_entity.pdbx_description
1 polymer ?
#
loop_
_entity_poly.entity_id
_entity_poly.type
_entity_poly.pdbx_seq_one_letter_code
_entity_poly.pdbx_strand_id
1 'polypeptide(L)'
;VAAHLRREQRTPHARLRRGTLDFDLAERAVYWQDTPLKLTKGEYAICEYLAMHPGQTFSKEQLYEAAFGYDGEADASAVTEHIKNIRAKLRPAGESPIETVWGVGYKWKNG
;
A
#
# COMPACT_ATOMS: atom_id res chain seq x y z
N VAL A 1 -25.74 -3.30 -23.76
CA VAL A 1 -25.56 -1.89 -23.76
C VAL A 1 -25.25 -1.38 -22.37
N ALA A 2 -26.11 -1.71 -21.44
CA ALA A 2 -25.86 -1.23 -20.09
C ALA A 2 -24.54 -1.75 -19.55
N ALA A 3 -24.12 -2.91 -20.03
CA ALA A 3 -22.92 -3.53 -19.45
C ALA A 3 -21.68 -2.68 -19.66
N HIS A 4 -21.47 -2.20 -20.86
CA HIS A 4 -20.25 -1.42 -21.05
C HIS A 4 -20.39 -0.02 -20.50
N LEU A 5 -21.60 0.47 -20.38
CA LEU A 5 -21.75 1.75 -19.72
C LEU A 5 -21.29 1.68 -18.28
N ARG A 6 -21.55 0.54 -17.65
CA ARG A 6 -21.10 0.39 -16.29
C ARG A 6 -19.60 0.44 -16.17
N ARG A 7 -18.89 -0.14 -17.13
CA ARG A 7 -17.45 -0.07 -17.09
C ARG A 7 -16.97 1.35 -17.18
N GLU A 8 -17.63 2.13 -17.99
CA GLU A 8 -17.22 3.51 -18.11
C GLU A 8 -17.47 4.28 -16.84
N GLN A 9 -18.48 3.90 -16.12
CA GLN A 9 -18.74 4.56 -14.87
C GLN A 9 -17.68 4.25 -13.84
N ARG A 10 -16.95 3.17 -14.05
CA ARG A 10 -15.87 2.84 -13.13
C ARG A 10 -14.59 3.53 -13.46
N THR A 11 -14.52 4.19 -14.59
CA THR A 11 -13.27 4.84 -14.94
C THR A 11 -12.85 5.93 -13.98
N PRO A 12 -13.76 6.65 -13.31
CA PRO A 12 -13.30 7.62 -12.33
C PRO A 12 -12.61 7.02 -11.13
N HIS A 13 -12.57 5.72 -11.03
CA HIS A 13 -11.86 5.10 -9.93
C HIS A 13 -10.44 5.62 -9.87
N ALA A 14 -10.04 6.09 -8.71
CA ALA A 14 -8.69 6.53 -8.52
C ALA A 14 -7.76 5.33 -8.61
N ARG A 15 -6.73 5.49 -9.40
CA ARG A 15 -5.70 4.47 -9.52
C ARG A 15 -4.36 5.12 -9.33
N LEU A 16 -3.45 4.37 -8.75
CA LEU A 16 -2.12 4.87 -8.48
C LEU A 16 -1.13 3.88 -9.03
N ARG A 17 -0.22 4.37 -9.87
CA ARG A 17 0.80 3.51 -10.43
C ARG A 17 2.14 3.86 -9.84
N ARG A 18 2.82 2.85 -9.32
CA ARG A 18 4.16 3.02 -8.78
C ARG A 18 5.03 1.89 -9.30
N GLY A 19 5.94 2.24 -10.24
CA GLY A 19 6.74 1.23 -10.88
C GLY A 19 5.87 0.23 -11.62
N THR A 20 5.99 -1.04 -11.26
CA THR A 20 5.18 -2.08 -11.89
C THR A 20 3.93 -2.42 -11.09
N LEU A 21 3.66 -1.66 -10.03
CA LEU A 21 2.51 -1.92 -9.17
C LEU A 21 1.36 -0.98 -9.53
N ASP A 22 0.16 -1.54 -9.57
CA ASP A 22 -1.06 -0.78 -9.78
C ASP A 22 -1.92 -0.87 -8.53
N PHE A 23 -2.26 0.29 -7.99
CA PHE A 23 -3.15 0.35 -6.85
C PHE A 23 -4.53 0.75 -7.33
N ASP A 24 -5.52 -0.05 -7.01
CA ASP A 24 -6.91 0.33 -7.23
C ASP A 24 -7.42 0.87 -5.91
N LEU A 25 -7.51 2.18 -5.81
CA LEU A 25 -7.82 2.81 -4.53
C LEU A 25 -9.27 2.57 -4.11
N ALA A 26 -10.15 2.38 -5.08
CA ALA A 26 -11.54 2.11 -4.75
C ALA A 26 -11.73 0.70 -4.20
N GLU A 27 -11.07 -0.27 -4.82
CA GLU A 27 -11.16 -1.65 -4.36
C GLU A 27 -10.20 -1.94 -3.21
N ARG A 28 -9.26 -1.04 -2.98
CA ARG A 28 -8.21 -1.23 -1.98
C ARG A 28 -7.42 -2.50 -2.28
N ALA A 29 -6.93 -2.57 -3.51
CA ALA A 29 -6.19 -3.73 -3.98
C ALA A 29 -4.95 -3.30 -4.72
N VAL A 30 -3.93 -4.14 -4.68
CA VAL A 30 -2.68 -3.90 -5.38
C VAL A 30 -2.50 -5.02 -6.39
N TYR A 31 -2.12 -4.65 -7.60
CA TYR A 31 -1.90 -5.61 -8.67
C TYR A 31 -0.48 -5.49 -9.20
N TRP A 32 0.08 -6.62 -9.57
CA TRP A 32 1.35 -6.66 -10.29
C TRP A 32 1.09 -7.42 -11.58
N GLN A 33 1.21 -6.71 -12.71
CA GLN A 33 0.97 -7.31 -14.02
C GLN A 33 -0.36 -8.05 -14.05
N ASP A 34 -1.41 -7.36 -13.61
CA ASP A 34 -2.78 -7.88 -13.60
C ASP A 34 -3.00 -9.01 -12.61
N THR A 35 -1.99 -9.35 -11.80
CA THR A 35 -2.14 -10.36 -10.78
C THR A 35 -2.37 -9.68 -9.44
N PRO A 36 -3.49 -9.97 -8.77
CA PRO A 36 -3.73 -9.35 -7.47
C PRO A 36 -2.76 -9.89 -6.42
N LEU A 37 -2.22 -8.97 -5.64
CA LEU A 37 -1.37 -9.32 -4.52
C LEU A 37 -2.24 -9.29 -3.28
N LYS A 38 -2.26 -10.39 -2.53
CA LYS A 38 -3.27 -10.57 -1.49
C LYS A 38 -2.82 -9.93 -0.19
N LEU A 39 -2.97 -8.63 -0.11
CA LEU A 39 -2.67 -7.91 1.12
C LEU A 39 -3.88 -7.94 2.04
N THR A 40 -3.61 -8.03 3.33
CA THR A 40 -4.68 -7.84 4.30
C THR A 40 -5.08 -6.37 4.32
N LYS A 41 -6.19 -6.08 4.97
CA LYS A 41 -6.68 -4.71 5.05
C LYS A 41 -5.64 -3.77 5.64
N GLY A 42 -5.01 -4.18 6.73
CA GLY A 42 -3.99 -3.35 7.37
C GLY A 42 -2.75 -3.21 6.51
N GLU A 43 -2.34 -4.30 5.87
CA GLU A 43 -1.17 -4.24 4.99
C GLU A 43 -1.44 -3.29 3.82
N TYR A 44 -2.62 -3.38 3.24
CA TYR A 44 -2.94 -2.49 2.13
C TYR A 44 -2.92 -1.03 2.59
N ALA A 45 -3.51 -0.74 3.75
CA ALA A 45 -3.58 0.64 4.22
C ALA A 45 -2.19 1.24 4.39
N ILE A 46 -1.25 0.47 4.95
CA ILE A 46 0.12 0.94 5.12
C ILE A 46 0.77 1.14 3.75
N CYS A 47 0.60 0.16 2.88
CA CYS A 47 1.23 0.20 1.56
C CYS A 47 0.73 1.39 0.75
N GLU A 48 -0.57 1.62 0.76
CA GLU A 48 -1.14 2.75 0.04
C GLU A 48 -0.62 4.07 0.58
N TYR A 49 -0.58 4.19 1.89
CA TYR A 49 -0.15 5.46 2.50
C TYR A 49 1.28 5.79 2.08
N LEU A 50 2.15 4.80 2.14
CA LEU A 50 3.54 5.02 1.72
C LEU A 50 3.63 5.33 0.24
N ALA A 51 2.88 4.60 -0.57
CA ALA A 51 2.94 4.77 -2.03
C ALA A 51 2.40 6.12 -2.46
N MET A 52 1.49 6.69 -1.71
CA MET A 52 0.95 8.00 -2.05
C MET A 52 1.89 9.14 -1.68
N HIS A 53 2.94 8.84 -0.93
CA HIS A 53 3.91 9.86 -0.50
C HIS A 53 5.32 9.36 -0.75
N PRO A 54 5.68 9.09 -2.03
CA PRO A 54 7.01 8.53 -2.30
C PRO A 54 8.10 9.48 -1.82
N GLY A 55 9.14 8.90 -1.25
CA GLY A 55 10.26 9.67 -0.76
C GLY A 55 10.09 10.26 0.62
N GLN A 56 8.88 10.21 1.16
CA GLN A 56 8.64 10.74 2.49
C GLN A 56 8.75 9.64 3.53
N THR A 57 9.48 9.92 4.60
CA THR A 57 9.68 8.95 5.67
C THR A 57 8.60 9.11 6.74
N PHE A 58 8.05 7.99 7.17
CA PHE A 58 7.03 7.98 8.23
C PHE A 58 7.49 7.07 9.35
N SER A 59 7.22 7.49 10.59
CA SER A 59 7.52 6.65 11.73
C SER A 59 6.51 5.52 11.82
N LYS A 60 6.83 4.52 12.64
CA LYS A 60 5.90 3.42 12.87
C LYS A 60 4.59 3.94 13.45
N GLU A 61 4.68 4.92 14.33
CA GLU A 61 3.49 5.49 14.94
C GLU A 61 2.61 6.18 13.92
N GLN A 62 3.24 6.92 13.00
CA GLN A 62 2.49 7.59 11.94
C GLN A 62 1.79 6.59 11.02
N LEU A 63 2.50 5.52 10.67
CA LEU A 63 1.91 4.49 9.81
C LEU A 63 0.80 3.74 10.53
N TYR A 64 0.99 3.47 11.80
CA TYR A 64 -0.04 2.78 12.57
C TYR A 64 -1.31 3.61 12.63
N GLU A 65 -1.15 4.90 12.92
CA GLU A 65 -2.30 5.79 13.00
C GLU A 65 -2.99 5.92 11.66
N ALA A 66 -2.22 6.04 10.59
CA ALA A 66 -2.80 6.18 9.25
C ALA A 66 -3.58 4.94 8.84
N ALA A 67 -3.10 3.77 9.22
CA ALA A 67 -3.72 2.51 8.80
C ALA A 67 -4.86 2.08 9.70
N PHE A 68 -4.74 2.32 10.98
CA PHE A 68 -5.68 1.76 11.96
C PHE A 68 -6.43 2.81 12.76
N GLY A 69 -5.98 4.07 12.70
CA GLY A 69 -6.61 5.12 13.46
C GLY A 69 -6.40 4.95 14.95
N TYR A 70 -7.26 5.60 15.71
CA TYR A 70 -7.14 5.52 17.16
C TYR A 70 -7.82 4.30 17.74
N ASP A 71 -8.54 3.57 16.91
CA ASP A 71 -9.28 2.40 17.37
C ASP A 71 -8.46 1.13 17.34
N GLY A 72 -7.21 1.22 16.88
CA GLY A 72 -6.37 0.04 16.83
C GLY A 72 -5.99 -0.40 18.23
N GLU A 73 -5.98 -1.70 18.43
CA GLU A 73 -5.69 -2.24 19.75
C GLU A 73 -4.25 -2.68 19.91
N ALA A 74 -3.55 -2.84 18.81
CA ALA A 74 -2.14 -3.18 18.87
C ALA A 74 -1.33 -1.90 18.97
N ASP A 75 -0.07 -2.04 19.34
CA ASP A 75 0.78 -0.86 19.36
C ASP A 75 1.52 -0.73 18.04
N ALA A 76 2.33 0.32 17.94
CA ALA A 76 3.02 0.63 16.70
C ALA A 76 3.99 -0.46 16.26
N SER A 77 4.38 -1.35 17.15
CA SER A 77 5.30 -2.42 16.78
C SER A 77 4.65 -3.38 15.78
N ALA A 78 3.32 -3.41 15.71
CA ALA A 78 2.64 -4.24 14.73
C ALA A 78 2.99 -3.81 13.30
N VAL A 79 3.38 -2.55 13.10
CA VAL A 79 3.75 -2.07 11.78
C VAL A 79 4.95 -2.83 11.23
N THR A 80 5.91 -3.16 12.10
CA THR A 80 7.08 -3.90 11.67
C THR A 80 6.68 -5.24 11.05
N GLU A 81 5.73 -5.92 11.68
CA GLU A 81 5.26 -7.18 11.16
C GLU A 81 4.51 -7.00 9.85
N HIS A 82 3.69 -5.97 9.77
CA HIS A 82 2.98 -5.69 8.52
C HIS A 82 3.94 -5.36 7.38
N ILE A 83 4.97 -4.58 7.65
CA ILE A 83 5.96 -4.25 6.62
C ILE A 83 6.65 -5.53 6.14
N LYS A 84 6.99 -6.41 7.06
CA LYS A 84 7.62 -7.67 6.69
C LYS A 84 6.72 -8.47 5.75
N ASN A 85 5.44 -8.56 6.09
CA ASN A 85 4.49 -9.30 5.27
C ASN A 85 4.27 -8.64 3.92
N ILE A 86 4.20 -7.31 3.90
CA ILE A 86 4.04 -6.58 2.64
C ILE A 86 5.23 -6.87 1.73
N ARG A 87 6.45 -6.80 2.27
CA ARG A 87 7.63 -7.04 1.47
C ARG A 87 7.63 -8.44 0.89
N ALA A 88 7.19 -9.42 1.67
CA ALA A 88 7.12 -10.79 1.17
C ALA A 88 6.12 -10.90 0.03
N LYS A 89 4.98 -10.24 0.15
CA LYS A 89 3.94 -10.32 -0.86
C LYS A 89 4.25 -9.53 -2.12
N LEU A 90 5.09 -8.50 -2.00
CA LEU A 90 5.51 -7.72 -3.17
C LEU A 90 6.71 -8.34 -3.87
N ARG A 91 7.25 -9.42 -3.35
CA ARG A 91 8.45 -10.01 -3.91
C ARG A 91 8.34 -10.34 -5.40
N PRO A 92 7.20 -10.84 -5.91
CA PRO A 92 7.10 -11.10 -7.34
C PRO A 92 7.37 -9.88 -8.21
N ALA A 93 7.13 -8.69 -7.69
CA ALA A 93 7.35 -7.46 -8.43
C ALA A 93 8.82 -7.04 -8.42
N GLY A 94 9.68 -7.79 -7.75
CA GLY A 94 11.10 -7.53 -7.71
C GLY A 94 11.54 -6.93 -6.40
N GLU A 95 12.45 -5.99 -6.49
CA GLU A 95 13.00 -5.37 -5.30
C GLU A 95 11.94 -4.60 -4.54
N SER A 96 11.99 -4.69 -3.21
CA SER A 96 10.98 -4.05 -2.38
C SER A 96 10.98 -2.54 -2.58
N PRO A 97 9.81 -1.94 -2.81
CA PRO A 97 9.73 -0.49 -2.91
C PRO A 97 9.75 0.22 -1.57
N ILE A 98 9.64 -0.52 -0.48
CA ILE A 98 9.62 0.07 0.85
C ILE A 98 11.02 -0.02 1.46
N GLU A 99 11.56 1.13 1.82
CA GLU A 99 12.88 1.20 2.45
C GLU A 99 12.75 1.44 3.93
N THR A 100 13.62 0.79 4.70
CA THR A 100 13.74 1.07 6.11
C THR A 100 14.67 2.26 6.29
N VAL A 101 14.21 3.27 7.03
CA VAL A 101 15.03 4.39 7.40
C VAL A 101 15.40 4.18 8.87
N TRP A 102 16.61 3.72 9.10
CA TRP A 102 17.02 3.28 10.42
C TRP A 102 16.92 4.40 11.45
N GLY A 103 16.28 4.07 12.54
CA GLY A 103 16.09 5.04 13.60
C GLY A 103 14.92 5.98 13.39
N VAL A 104 14.25 5.91 12.23
CA VAL A 104 13.14 6.80 11.93
C VAL A 104 11.87 6.02 11.57
N GLY A 105 11.93 5.17 10.54
CA GLY A 105 10.75 4.46 10.11
C GLY A 105 10.91 3.89 8.72
N TYR A 106 9.92 4.16 7.87
CA TYR A 106 9.89 3.58 6.53
C TYR A 106 9.51 4.63 5.51
N LYS A 107 9.90 4.39 4.27
CA LYS A 107 9.49 5.26 3.17
C LYS A 107 9.35 4.46 1.90
N TRP A 108 8.57 4.98 0.96
CA TRP A 108 8.45 4.41 -0.37
C TRP A 108 9.59 4.97 -1.20
N LYS A 109 10.30 4.11 -1.90
CA LYS A 109 11.41 4.55 -2.71
C LYS A 109 10.96 5.59 -3.71
N ASN A 110 11.75 6.64 -3.83
CA ASN A 110 11.49 7.70 -4.77
C ASN A 110 12.24 7.41 -6.05
N GLY A 111 11.54 7.25 -7.10
CA GLY A 111 12.18 6.95 -8.36
C GLY A 111 11.60 5.75 -9.05
#